data_23e12ac9a6a65f95dd9642e24e8606eb
#
_entry.id   23e12ac9a6a65f95dd9642e24e8606eb
#
_cell.length_a   1.000
_cell.length_b   1.000
_cell.length_c   1.000
_cell.angle_alpha   90.00
_cell.angle_beta   90.00
_cell.angle_gamma   90.00
#
_symmetry.space_group_name_H-M   'P 1'
#
loop_
_entity.id
_entity.type
_entity.pdbx_description
1 polymer ?
#
loop_
_entity_poly.entity_id
_entity_poly.type
_entity_poly.pdbx_seq_one_letter_code
_entity_poly.pdbx_strand_id
1 'polypeptide(L)'
;MALNLKEVFAPAAIAAYWTNDPANAMPFASDALFPAKKKAGLDLKWLRGHKGVGVSLMPSAFDAKATFRTREGFKFDETEMPFFREGYHLGEKDRQEILRVLDSNDPYARDVMNRLYDDTAQLITGARIVPERMIWQLLAPADGVPGITIKANGVNYTYNYDPDGTWKSTNYKEVSAAKSKWNVTTATPIADLNAAKDAVLASVGEVVTEVYMNTATFRNMIAADEVKSRFMTVTAKANAVLLDAEARQIIESATGLTIHLYDKMFKADQYSASEKDLPDGMVVVAPSGALGSTW
;
A
#
# COMPACT_ATOMS: atom_id res chain seq x y z
N MET A 1 -29.94 -34.51 -0.53
CA MET A 1 -29.22 -34.29 -1.79
C MET A 1 -27.75 -34.44 -1.44
N ALA A 2 -27.05 -35.47 -1.92
CA ALA A 2 -25.62 -35.62 -1.63
C ALA A 2 -24.85 -34.51 -2.32
N LEU A 3 -24.15 -33.68 -1.57
CA LEU A 3 -23.29 -32.64 -2.08
C LEU A 3 -22.10 -33.28 -2.82
N ASN A 4 -21.91 -32.90 -4.08
CA ASN A 4 -20.78 -33.40 -4.87
C ASN A 4 -19.53 -32.54 -4.53
N LEU A 5 -18.39 -33.20 -4.32
CA LEU A 5 -17.10 -32.52 -4.05
C LEU A 5 -16.79 -31.43 -5.08
N LYS A 6 -17.14 -31.63 -6.34
CA LYS A 6 -16.96 -30.60 -7.40
C LYS A 6 -17.81 -29.36 -7.21
N GLU A 7 -18.99 -29.47 -6.59
CA GLU A 7 -19.87 -28.33 -6.32
C GLU A 7 -19.35 -27.52 -5.12
N VAL A 8 -18.79 -28.21 -4.13
CA VAL A 8 -18.16 -27.62 -2.96
C VAL A 8 -16.96 -26.76 -3.33
N PHE A 9 -16.09 -27.25 -4.21
CA PHE A 9 -14.92 -26.51 -4.69
C PHE A 9 -15.20 -25.68 -5.97
N ALA A 10 -16.47 -25.41 -6.27
CA ALA A 10 -16.80 -24.54 -7.38
C ALA A 10 -16.30 -23.10 -7.11
N PRO A 11 -15.70 -22.43 -8.10
CA PRO A 11 -15.18 -21.05 -7.91
C PRO A 11 -16.19 -20.07 -7.34
N ALA A 12 -17.48 -20.24 -7.68
CA ALA A 12 -18.55 -19.40 -7.16
C ALA A 12 -18.82 -19.60 -5.66
N ALA A 13 -18.74 -20.85 -5.17
CA ALA A 13 -18.93 -21.15 -3.76
C ALA A 13 -17.77 -20.60 -2.92
N ILE A 14 -16.55 -20.78 -3.39
CA ILE A 14 -15.33 -20.24 -2.78
C ILE A 14 -15.36 -18.71 -2.75
N ALA A 15 -15.73 -18.07 -3.86
CA ALA A 15 -15.83 -16.62 -3.95
C ALA A 15 -16.89 -16.06 -2.99
N ALA A 16 -18.05 -16.71 -2.88
CA ALA A 16 -19.11 -16.31 -1.96
C ALA A 16 -18.66 -16.43 -0.49
N TYR A 17 -17.97 -17.50 -0.12
CA TYR A 17 -17.43 -17.68 1.22
C TYR A 17 -16.41 -16.59 1.55
N TRP A 18 -15.44 -16.37 0.67
CA TRP A 18 -14.39 -15.39 0.85
C TRP A 18 -14.93 -13.96 0.96
N THR A 19 -15.95 -13.61 0.16
CA THR A 19 -16.57 -12.27 0.18
C THR A 19 -17.26 -11.98 1.51
N ASN A 20 -17.80 -13.01 2.17
CA ASN A 20 -18.50 -12.88 3.45
C ASN A 20 -17.56 -13.01 4.67
N ASP A 21 -16.28 -13.24 4.47
CA ASP A 21 -15.32 -13.38 5.57
C ASP A 21 -15.05 -12.01 6.22
N PRO A 22 -15.31 -11.85 7.54
CA PRO A 22 -15.03 -10.61 8.28
C PRO A 22 -13.55 -10.17 8.22
N ALA A 23 -12.61 -11.11 7.99
CA ALA A 23 -11.18 -10.81 7.83
C ALA A 23 -10.89 -9.90 6.63
N ASN A 24 -11.80 -9.83 5.65
CA ASN A 24 -11.70 -8.94 4.49
C ASN A 24 -12.29 -7.55 4.71
N ALA A 25 -12.74 -7.21 5.93
CA ALA A 25 -13.39 -5.93 6.22
C ALA A 25 -12.48 -4.71 5.96
N MET A 26 -11.15 -4.86 6.09
CA MET A 26 -10.20 -3.81 5.72
C MET A 26 -9.77 -4.00 4.26
N PRO A 27 -10.10 -3.06 3.34
CA PRO A 27 -9.72 -3.16 1.94
C PRO A 27 -8.19 -3.13 1.76
N PHE A 28 -7.71 -3.78 0.69
CA PHE A 28 -6.32 -3.67 0.28
C PHE A 28 -6.09 -2.32 -0.42
N ALA A 29 -5.05 -1.60 -0.03
CA ALA A 29 -4.70 -0.32 -0.65
C ALA A 29 -4.26 -0.52 -2.11
N SER A 30 -3.71 -1.69 -2.44
CA SER A 30 -3.32 -2.07 -3.80
C SER A 30 -4.45 -1.95 -4.81
N ASP A 31 -5.68 -2.27 -4.44
CA ASP A 31 -6.82 -2.23 -5.35
C ASP A 31 -7.12 -0.79 -5.85
N ALA A 32 -6.92 0.20 -4.97
CA ALA A 32 -7.15 1.60 -5.29
C ALA A 32 -5.91 2.28 -5.89
N LEU A 33 -4.74 2.05 -5.30
CA LEU A 33 -3.52 2.75 -5.68
C LEU A 33 -2.83 2.15 -6.92
N PHE A 34 -2.91 0.83 -7.09
CA PHE A 34 -2.28 0.12 -8.20
C PHE A 34 -3.21 -0.95 -8.77
N PRO A 35 -4.31 -0.59 -9.42
CA PRO A 35 -5.27 -1.55 -9.95
C PRO A 35 -4.59 -2.57 -10.88
N ALA A 36 -5.00 -3.83 -10.74
CA ALA A 36 -4.42 -4.93 -11.50
C ALA A 36 -4.77 -4.86 -12.98
N LYS A 37 -3.78 -5.07 -13.83
CA LYS A 37 -3.91 -5.17 -15.30
C LYS A 37 -3.35 -6.50 -15.79
N LYS A 38 -3.95 -7.06 -16.82
CA LYS A 38 -3.50 -8.30 -17.46
C LYS A 38 -2.54 -7.99 -18.59
N LYS A 39 -1.42 -8.71 -18.66
CA LYS A 39 -0.45 -8.66 -19.74
C LYS A 39 -0.13 -10.09 -20.22
N ALA A 40 0.07 -10.26 -21.51
CA ALA A 40 0.56 -11.51 -22.07
C ALA A 40 2.10 -11.56 -21.99
N GLY A 41 2.66 -12.71 -21.60
CA GLY A 41 4.10 -12.89 -21.41
C GLY A 41 4.59 -12.53 -20.01
N LEU A 42 5.84 -12.88 -19.70
CA LEU A 42 6.48 -12.65 -18.41
C LEU A 42 7.37 -11.41 -18.37
N ASP A 43 7.74 -10.90 -19.55
CA ASP A 43 8.63 -9.73 -19.64
C ASP A 43 7.89 -8.44 -19.37
N LEU A 44 8.37 -7.69 -18.41
CA LEU A 44 7.86 -6.36 -18.09
C LEU A 44 8.86 -5.30 -18.57
N LYS A 45 8.42 -4.49 -19.56
CA LYS A 45 9.19 -3.35 -20.08
C LYS A 45 8.45 -2.08 -19.71
N TRP A 46 9.16 -1.15 -19.08
CA TRP A 46 8.59 0.16 -18.79
C TRP A 46 9.55 1.28 -19.17
N LEU A 47 8.97 2.42 -19.42
CA LEU A 47 9.65 3.64 -19.77
C LEU A 47 9.84 4.48 -18.52
N ARG A 48 11.10 4.72 -18.14
CA ARG A 48 11.41 5.62 -17.04
C ARG A 48 11.67 7.01 -17.60
N GLY A 49 10.85 7.98 -17.17
CA GLY A 49 10.99 9.39 -17.54
C GLY A 49 10.70 10.27 -16.33
N HIS A 50 11.20 11.49 -16.37
CA HIS A 50 10.91 12.51 -15.38
C HIS A 50 9.80 13.44 -15.91
N LYS A 51 8.71 13.61 -15.14
CA LYS A 51 7.69 14.61 -15.43
C LYS A 51 7.98 15.84 -14.56
N GLY A 52 8.56 16.85 -15.16
CA GLY A 52 8.79 18.15 -14.49
C GLY A 52 7.64 19.13 -14.68
N VAL A 53 7.78 20.31 -14.11
CA VAL A 53 6.85 21.43 -14.32
C VAL A 53 6.87 21.85 -15.78
N GLY A 54 5.69 22.13 -16.37
CA GLY A 54 5.57 22.51 -17.77
C GLY A 54 6.32 23.82 -18.09
N VAL A 55 7.12 23.80 -19.16
CA VAL A 55 7.89 24.97 -19.60
C VAL A 55 7.04 25.82 -20.54
N SER A 56 6.96 27.13 -20.26
CA SER A 56 6.25 28.09 -21.11
C SER A 56 6.87 28.20 -22.51
N LEU A 57 6.05 28.50 -23.52
CA LEU A 57 6.53 28.86 -24.83
C LEU A 57 7.22 30.23 -24.78
N MET A 58 8.36 30.34 -25.48
CA MET A 58 9.02 31.63 -25.64
C MET A 58 8.38 32.40 -26.80
N PRO A 59 8.18 33.72 -26.65
CA PRO A 59 7.72 34.54 -27.76
C PRO A 59 8.77 34.53 -28.89
N SER A 60 8.29 34.53 -30.13
CA SER A 60 9.14 34.53 -31.33
C SER A 60 8.71 35.68 -32.23
N ALA A 61 9.64 36.32 -32.95
CA ALA A 61 9.30 37.28 -34.00
C ALA A 61 8.66 36.54 -35.19
N PHE A 62 7.83 37.26 -35.97
CA PHE A 62 7.05 36.68 -37.07
C PHE A 62 7.92 35.92 -38.13
N ASP A 63 9.10 36.42 -38.37
CA ASP A 63 10.03 35.85 -39.40
C ASP A 63 11.20 35.02 -38.80
N ALA A 64 11.15 34.71 -37.49
CA ALA A 64 12.19 33.96 -36.82
C ALA A 64 12.00 32.45 -37.00
N LYS A 65 13.10 31.69 -37.13
CA LYS A 65 13.05 30.22 -37.13
C LYS A 65 12.54 29.73 -35.80
N ALA A 66 11.72 28.66 -35.85
CA ALA A 66 11.23 28.00 -34.64
C ALA A 66 12.40 27.50 -33.75
N THR A 67 12.31 27.79 -32.45
CA THR A 67 13.24 27.22 -31.46
C THR A 67 12.84 25.79 -31.14
N PHE A 68 13.78 24.85 -31.33
CA PHE A 68 13.55 23.45 -30.99
C PHE A 68 13.91 23.17 -29.54
N ARG A 69 13.04 22.45 -28.85
CA ARG A 69 13.31 21.93 -27.51
C ARG A 69 13.97 20.56 -27.62
N THR A 70 15.00 20.33 -26.80
CA THR A 70 15.57 19.00 -26.63
C THR A 70 14.58 18.11 -25.92
N ARG A 71 14.33 16.91 -26.41
CA ARG A 71 13.55 15.90 -25.70
C ARG A 71 14.38 15.35 -24.54
N GLU A 72 13.76 15.21 -23.38
CA GLU A 72 14.36 14.44 -22.29
C GLU A 72 14.54 12.99 -22.74
N GLY A 73 15.71 12.42 -22.41
CA GLY A 73 16.01 11.02 -22.73
C GLY A 73 15.11 10.08 -21.94
N PHE A 74 14.60 9.05 -22.61
CA PHE A 74 13.90 7.95 -21.96
C PHE A 74 14.88 6.81 -21.72
N LYS A 75 14.81 6.20 -20.54
CA LYS A 75 15.49 4.96 -20.24
C LYS A 75 14.48 3.82 -20.30
N PHE A 76 14.85 2.73 -20.94
CA PHE A 76 14.08 1.50 -20.93
C PHE A 76 14.63 0.57 -19.88
N ASP A 77 13.78 0.16 -18.98
CA ASP A 77 14.10 -0.87 -18.02
C ASP A 77 13.26 -2.12 -18.35
N GLU A 78 13.88 -3.29 -18.22
CA GLU A 78 13.26 -4.58 -18.48
C GLU A 78 13.49 -5.50 -17.29
N THR A 79 12.44 -6.22 -16.88
CA THR A 79 12.51 -7.21 -15.82
C THR A 79 11.55 -8.35 -16.09
N GLU A 80 11.78 -9.47 -15.43
CA GLU A 80 10.89 -10.62 -15.45
C GLU A 80 9.91 -10.58 -14.27
N MET A 81 8.64 -10.90 -14.53
CA MET A 81 7.63 -10.98 -13.48
C MET A 81 7.91 -12.15 -12.55
N PRO A 82 7.79 -11.97 -11.21
CA PRO A 82 7.91 -13.08 -10.28
C PRO A 82 6.73 -14.02 -10.42
N PHE A 83 6.98 -15.31 -10.29
CA PHE A 83 5.96 -16.33 -10.35
C PHE A 83 5.68 -16.89 -8.95
N PHE A 84 4.40 -16.90 -8.55
CA PHE A 84 3.94 -17.38 -7.27
C PHE A 84 3.04 -18.59 -7.47
N ARG A 85 3.32 -19.68 -6.74
CA ARG A 85 2.50 -20.88 -6.75
C ARG A 85 2.50 -21.52 -5.37
N GLU A 86 1.32 -21.67 -4.81
CA GLU A 86 1.11 -22.30 -3.53
C GLU A 86 -0.15 -23.16 -3.57
N GLY A 87 -0.24 -24.19 -2.74
CA GLY A 87 -1.40 -25.05 -2.67
C GLY A 87 -1.38 -25.94 -1.44
N TYR A 88 -2.56 -26.32 -0.98
CA TYR A 88 -2.71 -27.33 0.05
C TYR A 88 -2.76 -28.72 -0.58
N HIS A 89 -2.11 -29.68 0.07
CA HIS A 89 -2.21 -31.08 -0.30
C HIS A 89 -3.32 -31.73 0.52
N LEU A 90 -4.36 -32.20 -0.16
CA LEU A 90 -5.41 -33.00 0.46
C LEU A 90 -4.95 -34.45 0.52
N GLY A 91 -4.70 -35.00 1.72
CA GLY A 91 -4.33 -36.39 1.93
C GLY A 91 -5.49 -37.34 1.65
N GLU A 92 -5.20 -38.61 1.36
CA GLU A 92 -6.25 -39.61 1.11
C GLU A 92 -7.14 -39.83 2.35
N LYS A 93 -6.58 -39.69 3.56
CA LYS A 93 -7.33 -39.77 4.82
C LYS A 93 -8.33 -38.62 4.93
N ASP A 94 -7.91 -37.43 4.63
CA ASP A 94 -8.76 -36.23 4.67
C ASP A 94 -9.87 -36.33 3.62
N ARG A 95 -9.53 -36.85 2.43
CA ARG A 95 -10.51 -37.09 1.35
C ARG A 95 -11.58 -38.09 1.77
N GLN A 96 -11.21 -39.17 2.43
CA GLN A 96 -12.15 -40.17 2.91
C GLN A 96 -13.04 -39.65 4.06
N GLU A 97 -12.48 -38.84 4.97
CA GLU A 97 -13.27 -38.20 6.00
C GLU A 97 -14.28 -37.21 5.41
N ILE A 98 -13.88 -36.42 4.44
CA ILE A 98 -14.78 -35.50 3.72
C ILE A 98 -15.91 -36.26 3.04
N LEU A 99 -15.61 -37.35 2.33
CA LEU A 99 -16.62 -38.17 1.67
C LEU A 99 -17.57 -38.80 2.67
N ARG A 100 -17.07 -39.31 3.80
CA ARG A 100 -17.90 -39.85 4.88
C ARG A 100 -18.86 -38.81 5.43
N VAL A 101 -18.39 -37.58 5.60
CA VAL A 101 -19.18 -36.47 6.14
C VAL A 101 -20.23 -36.00 5.12
N LEU A 102 -19.89 -35.97 3.83
CA LEU A 102 -20.82 -35.62 2.75
C LEU A 102 -21.95 -36.65 2.58
N ASP A 103 -21.66 -37.92 2.81
CA ASP A 103 -22.64 -39.02 2.71
C ASP A 103 -23.47 -39.22 3.98
N SER A 104 -23.03 -38.64 5.11
CA SER A 104 -23.72 -38.70 6.40
C SER A 104 -24.52 -37.42 6.66
N ASN A 105 -25.67 -37.57 7.33
CA ASN A 105 -26.45 -36.44 7.82
C ASN A 105 -25.85 -35.93 9.17
N ASP A 106 -24.50 -35.92 9.28
CA ASP A 106 -23.75 -35.62 10.48
C ASP A 106 -23.76 -34.12 10.75
N PRO A 107 -24.08 -33.64 11.96
CA PRO A 107 -24.00 -32.25 12.32
C PRO A 107 -22.60 -31.65 12.18
N TYR A 108 -21.54 -32.44 12.25
CA TYR A 108 -20.15 -32.02 12.02
C TYR A 108 -19.78 -31.78 10.54
N ALA A 109 -20.68 -32.18 9.61
CA ALA A 109 -20.45 -31.95 8.18
C ALA A 109 -20.15 -30.51 7.84
N ARG A 110 -20.86 -29.57 8.48
CA ARG A 110 -20.70 -28.15 8.28
C ARG A 110 -19.32 -27.65 8.75
N ASP A 111 -18.83 -28.14 9.88
CA ASP A 111 -17.53 -27.73 10.43
C ASP A 111 -16.36 -28.20 9.56
N VAL A 112 -16.43 -29.43 9.04
CA VAL A 112 -15.42 -29.94 8.10
C VAL A 112 -15.42 -29.14 6.80
N MET A 113 -16.60 -28.79 6.29
CA MET A 113 -16.73 -27.97 5.09
C MET A 113 -16.20 -26.54 5.29
N ASN A 114 -16.51 -25.92 6.41
CA ASN A 114 -15.98 -24.59 6.74
C ASN A 114 -14.45 -24.61 6.78
N ARG A 115 -13.83 -25.61 7.38
CA ARG A 115 -12.37 -25.74 7.45
C ARG A 115 -11.71 -25.85 6.08
N LEU A 116 -12.34 -26.54 5.14
CA LEU A 116 -11.86 -26.63 3.75
C LEU A 116 -11.97 -25.28 3.01
N TYR A 117 -13.05 -24.54 3.28
CA TYR A 117 -13.21 -23.20 2.74
C TYR A 117 -12.21 -22.23 3.34
N ASP A 118 -11.92 -22.33 4.65
CA ASP A 118 -10.90 -21.54 5.32
C ASP A 118 -9.52 -21.73 4.70
N ASP A 119 -9.12 -22.97 4.41
CA ASP A 119 -7.85 -23.25 3.75
C ASP A 119 -7.77 -22.59 2.37
N THR A 120 -8.85 -22.67 1.60
CA THR A 120 -8.90 -22.03 0.28
C THR A 120 -8.95 -20.50 0.38
N ALA A 121 -9.68 -19.97 1.34
CA ALA A 121 -9.74 -18.53 1.62
C ALA A 121 -8.37 -17.98 2.04
N GLN A 122 -7.59 -18.75 2.81
CA GLN A 122 -6.22 -18.38 3.18
C GLN A 122 -5.30 -18.28 1.95
N LEU A 123 -5.40 -19.19 0.98
CA LEU A 123 -4.63 -19.11 -0.28
C LEU A 123 -4.99 -17.85 -1.09
N ILE A 124 -6.26 -17.51 -1.19
CA ILE A 124 -6.72 -16.31 -1.89
C ILE A 124 -6.18 -15.06 -1.17
N THR A 125 -6.29 -15.01 0.16
CA THR A 125 -5.77 -13.92 0.98
C THR A 125 -4.26 -13.81 0.83
N GLY A 126 -3.52 -14.92 0.85
CA GLY A 126 -2.08 -14.96 0.60
C GLY A 126 -1.71 -14.39 -0.76
N ALA A 127 -2.44 -14.75 -1.81
CA ALA A 127 -2.23 -14.20 -3.15
C ALA A 127 -2.47 -12.69 -3.23
N ARG A 128 -3.38 -12.14 -2.41
CA ARG A 128 -3.64 -10.69 -2.35
C ARG A 128 -2.65 -9.92 -1.47
N ILE A 129 -2.06 -10.57 -0.47
CA ILE A 129 -1.03 -9.98 0.38
C ILE A 129 0.24 -9.67 -0.44
N VAL A 130 0.57 -10.49 -1.43
CA VAL A 130 1.80 -10.30 -2.23
C VAL A 130 1.87 -8.93 -2.91
N PRO A 131 0.91 -8.52 -3.76
CA PRO A 131 0.94 -7.18 -4.37
C PRO A 131 0.86 -6.07 -3.33
N GLU A 132 0.14 -6.26 -2.23
CA GLU A 132 0.07 -5.29 -1.15
C GLU A 132 1.45 -5.02 -0.53
N ARG A 133 2.19 -6.06 -0.17
CA ARG A 133 3.58 -5.95 0.32
C ARG A 133 4.49 -5.25 -0.67
N MET A 134 4.39 -5.60 -1.96
CA MET A 134 5.20 -4.98 -3.01
C MET A 134 4.95 -3.48 -3.08
N ILE A 135 3.70 -3.06 -3.01
CA ILE A 135 3.31 -1.66 -3.11
C ILE A 135 3.82 -0.86 -1.91
N TRP A 136 3.68 -1.39 -0.70
CA TRP A 136 4.20 -0.70 0.48
C TRP A 136 5.72 -0.68 0.55
N GLN A 137 6.42 -1.70 0.06
CA GLN A 137 7.88 -1.65 -0.11
C GLN A 137 8.30 -0.56 -1.11
N LEU A 138 7.47 -0.31 -2.13
CA LEU A 138 7.72 0.73 -3.13
C LEU A 138 7.42 2.13 -2.60
N LEU A 139 6.28 2.32 -1.92
CA LEU A 139 5.81 3.63 -1.45
C LEU A 139 6.44 4.07 -0.13
N ALA A 140 6.77 3.11 0.75
CA ALA A 140 7.33 3.36 2.08
C ALA A 140 8.63 2.59 2.29
N PRO A 141 9.67 2.78 1.45
CA PRO A 141 10.93 2.08 1.57
C PRO A 141 11.68 2.53 2.82
N ALA A 142 12.09 1.59 3.68
CA ALA A 142 12.76 1.90 4.95
C ALA A 142 14.11 2.64 4.77
N ASP A 143 14.80 2.40 3.67
CA ASP A 143 16.07 3.04 3.31
C ASP A 143 15.91 4.23 2.34
N GLY A 144 14.67 4.56 1.97
CA GLY A 144 14.33 5.61 1.03
C GLY A 144 14.57 5.24 -0.43
N VAL A 145 14.94 3.98 -0.74
CA VAL A 145 15.13 3.52 -2.13
C VAL A 145 13.90 2.71 -2.54
N PRO A 146 13.08 3.18 -3.49
CA PRO A 146 11.92 2.44 -3.94
C PRO A 146 12.36 1.13 -4.59
N GLY A 147 12.04 0.03 -3.95
CA GLY A 147 12.44 -1.29 -4.40
C GLY A 147 11.54 -2.37 -3.86
N ILE A 148 11.44 -3.47 -4.60
CA ILE A 148 10.68 -4.64 -4.19
C ILE A 148 11.66 -5.78 -3.95
N THR A 149 11.64 -6.36 -2.77
CA THR A 149 12.43 -7.54 -2.44
C THR A 149 11.54 -8.66 -1.93
N ILE A 150 11.58 -9.79 -2.64
CA ILE A 150 10.82 -10.99 -2.30
C ILE A 150 11.81 -12.14 -2.15
N LYS A 151 11.90 -12.66 -0.93
CA LYS A 151 12.76 -13.80 -0.60
C LYS A 151 11.87 -14.93 -0.08
N ALA A 152 11.80 -16.02 -0.81
CA ALA A 152 11.10 -17.22 -0.38
C ALA A 152 11.63 -18.45 -1.11
N ASN A 153 11.68 -19.59 -0.43
CA ASN A 153 12.00 -20.90 -1.01
C ASN A 153 13.30 -20.93 -1.85
N GLY A 154 14.35 -20.19 -1.41
CA GLY A 154 15.61 -20.12 -2.15
C GLY A 154 15.61 -19.20 -3.36
N VAL A 155 14.50 -18.55 -3.67
CA VAL A 155 14.39 -17.54 -4.72
C VAL A 155 14.49 -16.15 -4.11
N ASN A 156 15.24 -15.27 -4.77
CA ASN A 156 15.40 -13.88 -4.37
C ASN A 156 15.15 -12.98 -5.57
N TYR A 157 13.97 -12.34 -5.60
CA TYR A 157 13.65 -11.29 -6.56
C TYR A 157 13.93 -9.93 -5.91
N THR A 158 14.77 -9.13 -6.53
CA THR A 158 15.07 -7.77 -6.09
C THR A 158 14.95 -6.83 -7.28
N TYR A 159 14.02 -5.90 -7.18
CA TYR A 159 13.77 -4.86 -8.18
C TYR A 159 14.10 -3.51 -7.57
N ASN A 160 15.05 -2.80 -8.16
CA ASN A 160 15.40 -1.44 -7.76
C ASN A 160 14.84 -0.47 -8.79
N TYR A 161 13.92 0.40 -8.38
CA TYR A 161 13.29 1.40 -9.24
C TYR A 161 14.03 2.74 -9.23
N ASP A 162 15.05 2.90 -8.41
CA ASP A 162 15.88 4.10 -8.32
C ASP A 162 17.38 3.79 -8.34
N PRO A 163 17.91 3.14 -9.40
CA PRO A 163 19.31 2.79 -9.49
C PRO A 163 20.26 4.00 -9.49
N ASP A 164 19.74 5.17 -9.84
CA ASP A 164 20.51 6.43 -9.93
C ASP A 164 20.41 7.28 -8.64
N GLY A 165 19.54 6.92 -7.68
CA GLY A 165 19.28 7.68 -6.44
C GLY A 165 18.53 9.00 -6.65
N THR A 166 18.02 9.26 -7.85
CA THR A 166 17.33 10.51 -8.17
C THR A 166 15.96 10.61 -7.54
N TRP A 167 15.23 9.49 -7.47
CA TRP A 167 13.94 9.44 -6.80
C TRP A 167 14.09 9.67 -5.29
N LYS A 168 15.03 8.99 -4.66
CA LYS A 168 15.32 9.14 -3.24
C LYS A 168 15.64 10.59 -2.88
N SER A 169 16.50 11.24 -3.64
CA SER A 169 16.91 12.62 -3.35
C SER A 169 15.76 13.61 -3.42
N THR A 170 14.74 13.35 -4.24
CA THR A 170 13.62 14.26 -4.49
C THR A 170 12.40 13.92 -3.62
N ASN A 171 12.08 12.65 -3.44
CA ASN A 171 10.80 12.20 -2.88
C ASN A 171 10.92 11.61 -1.47
N TYR A 172 12.12 11.25 -1.01
CA TYR A 172 12.31 10.72 0.33
C TYR A 172 12.91 11.80 1.25
N LYS A 173 12.23 12.07 2.35
CA LYS A 173 12.68 13.02 3.35
C LYS A 173 12.72 12.37 4.73
N GLU A 174 13.89 12.26 5.29
CA GLU A 174 14.07 11.79 6.66
C GLU A 174 14.05 12.96 7.65
N VAL A 175 13.20 12.87 8.66
CA VAL A 175 13.22 13.76 9.82
C VAL A 175 14.27 13.23 10.79
N SER A 176 15.55 13.57 10.58
CA SER A 176 16.69 12.99 11.30
C SER A 176 16.96 13.63 12.67
N ALA A 177 16.59 14.92 12.85
CA ALA A 177 16.81 15.60 14.10
C ALA A 177 15.98 15.00 15.24
N ALA A 178 16.64 14.61 16.34
CA ALA A 178 15.99 13.95 17.47
C ALA A 178 14.82 14.73 18.08
N LYS A 179 14.85 16.07 18.01
CA LYS A 179 13.79 16.97 18.50
C LYS A 179 12.66 17.20 17.51
N SER A 180 12.76 16.68 16.29
CA SER A 180 11.79 16.87 15.21
C SER A 180 11.06 15.58 14.83
N LYS A 181 11.52 14.43 15.29
CA LYS A 181 10.83 13.15 15.06
C LYS A 181 9.45 13.17 15.71
N TRP A 182 8.45 12.66 15.04
CA TRP A 182 7.06 12.76 15.51
C TRP A 182 6.77 12.02 16.82
N ASN A 183 7.69 11.20 17.31
CA ASN A 183 7.59 10.56 18.62
C ASN A 183 7.97 11.47 19.81
N VAL A 184 8.28 12.75 19.56
CA VAL A 184 8.55 13.74 20.59
C VAL A 184 7.54 14.88 20.51
N THR A 185 7.26 15.52 21.66
CA THR A 185 6.23 16.57 21.74
C THR A 185 6.61 17.85 20.99
N THR A 186 7.90 18.12 20.82
CA THR A 186 8.41 19.29 20.10
C THR A 186 8.36 19.14 18.57
N ALA A 187 7.86 18.03 18.06
CA ALA A 187 7.70 17.80 16.62
C ALA A 187 6.70 18.76 15.98
N THR A 188 6.90 19.01 14.69
CA THR A 188 6.06 19.89 13.87
C THR A 188 5.45 19.15 12.68
N PRO A 189 4.61 18.14 12.93
CA PRO A 189 4.10 17.25 11.88
C PRO A 189 3.24 17.97 10.83
N ILE A 190 2.48 18.98 11.20
CA ILE A 190 1.67 19.77 10.25
C ILE A 190 2.58 20.56 9.31
N ALA A 191 3.65 21.17 9.85
CA ALA A 191 4.64 21.87 9.04
C ALA A 191 5.37 20.92 8.10
N ASP A 192 5.72 19.71 8.56
CA ASP A 192 6.38 18.69 7.75
C ASP A 192 5.49 18.22 6.59
N LEU A 193 4.19 17.99 6.84
CA LEU A 193 3.22 17.61 5.79
C LEU A 193 3.04 18.73 4.75
N ASN A 194 2.95 19.98 5.17
CA ASN A 194 2.86 21.10 4.25
C ASN A 194 4.14 21.26 3.43
N ALA A 195 5.32 21.09 4.05
CA ALA A 195 6.60 21.11 3.33
C ALA A 195 6.70 19.97 2.30
N ALA A 196 6.16 18.80 2.59
CA ALA A 196 6.10 17.69 1.64
C ALA A 196 5.19 18.02 0.45
N LYS A 197 4.01 18.62 0.68
CA LYS A 197 3.10 19.09 -0.38
C LYS A 197 3.79 20.12 -1.29
N ASP A 198 4.43 21.11 -0.70
CA ASP A 198 5.11 22.18 -1.43
C ASP A 198 6.28 21.63 -2.27
N ALA A 199 7.00 20.64 -1.73
CA ALA A 199 8.09 19.96 -2.45
C ALA A 199 7.59 19.22 -3.69
N VAL A 200 6.47 18.49 -3.58
CA VAL A 200 5.88 17.79 -4.74
C VAL A 200 5.35 18.79 -5.76
N LEU A 201 4.65 19.84 -5.31
CA LEU A 201 4.16 20.89 -6.20
C LEU A 201 5.30 21.57 -6.95
N ALA A 202 6.40 21.87 -6.27
CA ALA A 202 7.57 22.51 -6.87
C ALA A 202 8.30 21.59 -7.86
N SER A 203 8.37 20.28 -7.59
CA SER A 203 9.13 19.33 -8.42
C SER A 203 8.39 18.88 -9.67
N VAL A 204 7.11 18.55 -9.54
CA VAL A 204 6.30 17.95 -10.63
C VAL A 204 5.09 18.79 -11.04
N GLY A 205 4.75 19.85 -10.29
CA GLY A 205 3.56 20.67 -10.53
C GLY A 205 2.24 19.95 -10.22
N GLU A 206 2.27 18.89 -9.41
CA GLU A 206 1.11 18.11 -9.05
C GLU A 206 0.68 18.38 -7.62
N VAL A 207 -0.65 18.44 -7.38
CA VAL A 207 -1.20 18.68 -6.05
C VAL A 207 -1.44 17.33 -5.37
N VAL A 208 -0.87 17.15 -4.19
CA VAL A 208 -1.12 15.96 -3.36
C VAL A 208 -2.25 16.23 -2.39
N THR A 209 -3.14 15.26 -2.22
CA THR A 209 -4.36 15.36 -1.42
C THR A 209 -4.52 14.25 -0.42
N GLU A 210 -3.78 13.15 -0.56
CA GLU A 210 -3.89 11.96 0.28
C GLU A 210 -2.63 11.77 1.12
N VAL A 211 -2.80 11.32 2.36
CA VAL A 211 -1.70 10.91 3.22
C VAL A 211 -2.00 9.59 3.88
N TYR A 212 -1.06 8.67 3.80
CA TYR A 212 -1.14 7.31 4.37
C TYR A 212 -0.16 7.19 5.52
N MET A 213 -0.63 6.70 6.65
CA MET A 213 0.18 6.39 7.83
C MET A 213 -0.51 5.31 8.66
N ASN A 214 0.23 4.64 9.53
CA ASN A 214 -0.40 3.72 10.47
C ASN A 214 -0.88 4.43 11.74
N THR A 215 -1.73 3.77 12.51
CA THR A 215 -2.31 4.33 13.74
C THR A 215 -1.25 4.70 14.78
N ALA A 216 -0.13 3.96 14.87
CA ALA A 216 0.95 4.29 15.79
C ALA A 216 1.63 5.62 15.42
N THR A 217 1.90 5.84 14.13
CA THR A 217 2.45 7.10 13.61
C THR A 217 1.46 8.25 13.81
N PHE A 218 0.18 8.01 13.56
CA PHE A 218 -0.87 9.01 13.79
C PHE A 218 -0.97 9.41 15.26
N ARG A 219 -0.92 8.46 16.19
CA ARG A 219 -0.92 8.77 17.63
C ARG A 219 0.30 9.58 18.06
N ASN A 220 1.46 9.29 17.51
CA ASN A 220 2.65 10.11 17.71
C ASN A 220 2.43 11.53 17.19
N MET A 221 1.85 11.67 16.00
CA MET A 221 1.52 12.96 15.39
C MET A 221 0.60 13.81 16.28
N ILE A 222 -0.48 13.24 16.78
CA ILE A 222 -1.43 13.99 17.64
C ILE A 222 -0.88 14.30 19.04
N ALA A 223 0.17 13.61 19.47
CA ALA A 223 0.86 13.90 20.72
C ALA A 223 1.75 15.14 20.66
N ALA A 224 2.07 15.65 19.45
CA ALA A 224 2.91 16.83 19.26
C ALA A 224 2.21 18.11 19.75
N ASP A 225 3.01 19.02 20.33
CA ASP A 225 2.52 20.29 20.87
C ASP A 225 1.96 21.20 19.75
N GLU A 226 2.44 21.10 18.53
CA GLU A 226 1.90 21.81 17.38
C GLU A 226 0.42 21.45 17.13
N VAL A 227 0.06 20.18 17.18
CA VAL A 227 -1.32 19.73 16.99
C VAL A 227 -2.18 20.11 18.18
N LYS A 228 -1.69 19.85 19.39
CA LYS A 228 -2.42 20.20 20.63
C LYS A 228 -2.70 21.70 20.74
N SER A 229 -1.76 22.54 20.41
CA SER A 229 -1.94 24.01 20.47
C SER A 229 -3.03 24.51 19.52
N ARG A 230 -3.15 23.91 18.33
CA ARG A 230 -4.23 24.23 17.37
C ARG A 230 -5.60 23.81 17.90
N PHE A 231 -5.67 22.67 18.55
CA PHE A 231 -6.89 22.19 19.21
C PHE A 231 -7.32 23.10 20.36
N MET A 232 -6.39 23.51 21.21
CA MET A 232 -6.66 24.38 22.34
C MET A 232 -7.15 25.77 21.90
N THR A 233 -6.66 26.28 20.78
CA THR A 233 -7.11 27.56 20.20
C THR A 233 -8.56 27.48 19.71
N VAL A 234 -9.00 26.34 19.21
CA VAL A 234 -10.36 26.15 18.69
C VAL A 234 -11.37 25.86 19.80
N THR A 235 -10.98 25.14 20.87
CA THR A 235 -11.93 24.57 21.84
C THR A 235 -11.85 25.19 23.23
N ALA A 236 -10.90 26.06 23.55
CA ALA A 236 -10.72 26.79 24.83
C ALA A 236 -10.74 25.91 26.11
N LYS A 237 -10.38 24.61 26.03
CA LYS A 237 -10.39 23.69 27.16
C LYS A 237 -8.97 23.17 27.43
N ALA A 238 -8.31 23.76 28.40
CA ALA A 238 -6.93 23.42 28.81
C ALA A 238 -6.69 21.95 29.25
N ASN A 239 -7.74 21.18 29.52
CA ASN A 239 -7.67 19.81 29.98
C ASN A 239 -8.47 18.82 29.11
N ALA A 240 -8.79 19.18 27.87
CA ALA A 240 -9.52 18.29 27.00
C ALA A 240 -8.60 17.16 26.46
N VAL A 241 -9.07 15.93 26.53
CA VAL A 241 -8.45 14.81 25.83
C VAL A 241 -8.82 14.93 24.35
N LEU A 242 -7.80 15.07 23.51
CA LEU A 242 -8.00 15.12 22.06
C LEU A 242 -8.40 13.73 21.55
N LEU A 243 -9.60 13.61 21.01
CA LEU A 243 -10.05 12.37 20.38
C LEU A 243 -9.43 12.22 18.99
N ASP A 244 -9.13 10.99 18.59
CA ASP A 244 -8.50 10.69 17.29
C ASP A 244 -9.29 11.29 16.12
N ALA A 245 -10.63 11.26 16.17
CA ALA A 245 -11.50 11.83 15.13
C ALA A 245 -11.41 13.35 15.04
N GLU A 246 -11.38 14.05 16.18
CA GLU A 246 -11.25 15.52 16.24
C GLU A 246 -9.86 15.96 15.78
N ALA A 247 -8.81 15.25 16.22
CA ALA A 247 -7.45 15.49 15.79
C ALA A 247 -7.31 15.34 14.28
N ARG A 248 -7.88 14.29 13.71
CA ARG A 248 -7.91 14.04 12.28
C ARG A 248 -8.54 15.22 11.53
N GLN A 249 -9.72 15.65 11.93
CA GLN A 249 -10.42 16.78 11.31
C GLN A 249 -9.60 18.08 11.35
N ILE A 250 -8.92 18.37 12.47
CA ILE A 250 -8.06 19.54 12.60
C ILE A 250 -6.87 19.48 11.65
N ILE A 251 -6.20 18.32 11.58
CA ILE A 251 -5.04 18.12 10.72
C ILE A 251 -5.46 18.20 9.25
N GLU A 252 -6.53 17.53 8.86
CA GLU A 252 -7.09 17.58 7.50
C GLU A 252 -7.46 19.03 7.11
N SER A 253 -8.07 19.80 8.02
CA SER A 253 -8.40 21.22 7.77
C SER A 253 -7.14 22.09 7.68
N ALA A 254 -6.09 21.80 8.44
CA ALA A 254 -4.86 22.58 8.48
C ALA A 254 -3.94 22.30 7.28
N THR A 255 -3.98 21.09 6.73
CA THR A 255 -3.10 20.64 5.65
C THR A 255 -3.80 20.53 4.31
N GLY A 256 -5.13 20.38 4.30
CA GLY A 256 -5.91 20.04 3.11
C GLY A 256 -5.64 18.64 2.58
N LEU A 257 -5.10 17.73 3.44
CA LEU A 257 -4.84 16.34 3.11
C LEU A 257 -5.91 15.45 3.75
N THR A 258 -6.33 14.42 3.05
CA THR A 258 -7.19 13.36 3.59
C THR A 258 -6.31 12.30 4.23
N ILE A 259 -6.52 11.97 5.50
CA ILE A 259 -5.72 11.00 6.24
C ILE A 259 -6.30 9.60 6.05
N HIS A 260 -5.47 8.66 5.61
CA HIS A 260 -5.78 7.24 5.56
C HIS A 260 -4.95 6.48 6.59
N LEU A 261 -5.63 5.88 7.57
CA LEU A 261 -4.98 5.01 8.54
C LEU A 261 -4.92 3.59 7.98
N TYR A 262 -3.71 3.04 7.91
CA TYR A 262 -3.47 1.74 7.34
C TYR A 262 -2.65 0.85 8.29
N ASP A 263 -3.32 -0.14 8.89
CA ASP A 263 -2.75 -1.01 9.92
C ASP A 263 -2.76 -2.50 9.51
N LYS A 264 -2.87 -2.81 8.22
CA LYS A 264 -2.80 -4.20 7.76
C LYS A 264 -1.45 -4.81 8.12
N MET A 265 -1.51 -6.09 8.41
CA MET A 265 -0.36 -6.90 8.79
C MET A 265 -0.28 -8.13 7.90
N PHE A 266 0.92 -8.61 7.68
CA PHE A 266 1.20 -9.84 6.97
C PHE A 266 2.20 -10.70 7.74
N LYS A 267 2.34 -11.96 7.30
CA LYS A 267 3.45 -12.84 7.66
C LYS A 267 4.18 -13.23 6.39
N ALA A 268 5.50 -13.21 6.43
CA ALA A 268 6.33 -13.61 5.29
C ALA A 268 6.17 -15.11 4.97
N ASP A 269 6.00 -15.92 6.01
CA ASP A 269 5.68 -17.34 5.98
C ASP A 269 4.92 -17.75 7.26
N GLN A 270 4.50 -19.00 7.34
CA GLN A 270 3.71 -19.51 8.48
C GLN A 270 4.44 -19.47 9.83
N TYR A 271 5.78 -19.38 9.85
CA TYR A 271 6.61 -19.36 11.05
C TYR A 271 7.12 -17.97 11.43
N SER A 272 7.00 -17.01 10.52
CA SER A 272 7.46 -15.64 10.74
C SER A 272 6.53 -14.88 11.69
N ALA A 273 7.08 -13.87 12.37
CA ALA A 273 6.31 -12.90 13.12
C ALA A 273 5.44 -12.07 12.17
N SER A 274 4.33 -11.54 12.70
CA SER A 274 3.51 -10.60 11.95
C SER A 274 4.22 -9.25 11.81
N GLU A 275 4.24 -8.72 10.60
CA GLU A 275 4.83 -7.43 10.25
C GLU A 275 3.75 -6.50 9.71
N LYS A 276 3.93 -5.19 9.86
CA LYS A 276 3.04 -4.19 9.27
C LYS A 276 3.41 -3.95 7.81
N ASP A 277 2.42 -3.86 6.93
CA ASP A 277 2.65 -3.45 5.54
C ASP A 277 3.22 -2.02 5.47
N LEU A 278 2.66 -1.09 6.26
CA LEU A 278 3.19 0.27 6.42
C LEU A 278 3.93 0.38 7.76
N PRO A 279 5.27 0.52 7.75
CA PRO A 279 6.08 0.56 8.97
C PRO A 279 5.78 1.78 9.86
N ASP A 280 6.09 1.66 11.16
CA ASP A 280 5.95 2.77 12.10
C ASP A 280 6.91 3.92 11.74
N GLY A 281 6.41 5.14 11.84
CA GLY A 281 7.17 6.35 11.52
C GLY A 281 7.27 6.67 10.03
N MET A 282 6.70 5.84 9.16
CA MET A 282 6.60 6.13 7.73
C MET A 282 5.29 6.84 7.41
N VAL A 283 5.39 7.86 6.58
CA VAL A 283 4.26 8.65 6.09
C VAL A 283 4.39 8.81 4.58
N VAL A 284 3.35 8.46 3.85
CA VAL A 284 3.31 8.53 2.39
C VAL A 284 2.31 9.62 2.00
N VAL A 285 2.77 10.62 1.26
CA VAL A 285 1.93 11.69 0.71
C VAL A 285 1.78 11.47 -0.78
N ALA A 286 0.55 11.43 -1.28
CA ALA A 286 0.26 11.06 -2.65
C ALA A 286 -0.85 11.93 -3.27
N PRO A 287 -0.90 12.06 -4.60
CA PRO A 287 -2.08 12.60 -5.28
C PRO A 287 -3.26 11.63 -5.17
N SER A 288 -4.47 12.12 -5.41
CA SER A 288 -5.66 11.27 -5.45
C SER A 288 -5.68 10.35 -6.67
N GLY A 289 -6.27 9.16 -6.48
CA GLY A 289 -6.46 8.19 -7.55
C GLY A 289 -5.34 7.16 -7.68
N ALA A 290 -5.31 6.45 -8.81
CA ALA A 290 -4.33 5.40 -9.03
C ALA A 290 -2.93 5.97 -9.33
N LEU A 291 -1.94 5.52 -8.57
CA LEU A 291 -0.54 5.91 -8.73
C LEU A 291 0.18 5.11 -9.82
N GLY A 292 -0.36 3.94 -10.14
CA GLY A 292 0.25 3.04 -11.09
C GLY A 292 -0.65 1.86 -11.44
N SER A 293 -0.04 0.74 -11.79
CA SER A 293 -0.76 -0.51 -12.07
C SER A 293 0.09 -1.71 -11.68
N THR A 294 -0.55 -2.74 -11.15
CA THR A 294 0.05 -4.08 -10.94
C THR A 294 -0.19 -4.93 -12.19
N TRP A 295 0.85 -5.57 -12.72
CA TRP A 295 0.80 -6.39 -13.95
C TRP A 295 0.99 -7.86 -13.63
#